data_9c9e2b26f6745a0004cecf73cbdd029f
#
_entry.id   9c9e2b26f6745a0004cecf73cbdd029f
#
_cell.length_a   1.000
_cell.length_b   1.000
_cell.length_c   1.000
_cell.angle_alpha   90.00
_cell.angle_beta   90.00
_cell.angle_gamma   90.00
#
_symmetry.space_group_name_H-M   'P 1'
#
loop_
_entity.id
_entity.type
_entity.pdbx_description
1 polymer ?
#
loop_
_entity_poly.entity_id
_entity_poly.type
_entity_poly.pdbx_seq_one_letter_code
_entity_poly.pdbx_strand_id
1 'polypeptide(L)' 'MQIVPIKTEYIALGQFLKLADCISTGGQAKSFLEETKITVNGEAENRRGKKLYHDYIVDVEGFGPFKVVRS' A
#
# COMPACT_ATOMS: atom_id res chain seq x y z
N MET A 1 -5.89 -13.03 3.38
CA MET A 1 -5.40 -11.68 3.05
C MET A 1 -5.39 -11.49 1.53
N GLN A 2 -5.61 -10.28 1.10
CA GLN A 2 -5.66 -9.99 -0.34
C GLN A 2 -4.25 -9.88 -0.92
N ILE A 3 -4.08 -10.42 -2.11
CA ILE A 3 -2.81 -10.38 -2.83
C ILE A 3 -2.85 -9.25 -3.84
N VAL A 4 -1.80 -8.43 -3.85
CA VAL A 4 -1.63 -7.35 -4.84
C VAL A 4 -0.41 -7.68 -5.68
N PRO A 5 -0.60 -8.14 -6.91
CA PRO A 5 0.53 -8.51 -7.77
C PRO A 5 1.19 -7.28 -8.38
N ILE A 6 2.51 -7.29 -8.44
CA ILE A 6 3.28 -6.24 -9.11
C ILE A 6 4.25 -6.91 -10.10
N LYS A 7 4.62 -6.16 -11.13
CA LYS A 7 5.55 -6.65 -12.16
C LYS A 7 6.95 -6.05 -12.05
N THR A 8 7.10 -5.10 -11.12
CA THR A 8 8.36 -4.40 -10.91
C THR A 8 9.02 -4.90 -9.64
N GLU A 9 10.26 -4.49 -9.41
CA GLU A 9 10.99 -4.89 -8.22
C GLU A 9 10.33 -4.38 -6.95
N TYR A 10 9.75 -3.19 -7.00
CA TYR A 10 9.02 -2.61 -5.87
C TYR A 10 7.90 -1.72 -6.38
N ILE A 11 7.01 -1.34 -5.48
CA ILE A 11 5.96 -0.35 -5.76
C ILE A 11 5.95 0.67 -4.63
N ALA A 12 5.75 1.94 -4.96
CA ALA A 12 5.62 2.98 -3.94
C ALA A 12 4.28 2.84 -3.24
N LEU A 13 4.21 3.16 -1.95
CA LEU A 13 2.99 3.01 -1.16
C LEU A 13 1.79 3.73 -1.78
N GLY A 14 1.98 4.95 -2.29
CA GLY A 14 0.90 5.69 -2.95
C GLY A 14 0.35 4.97 -4.15
N GLN A 15 1.22 4.39 -4.98
CA GLN A 15 0.81 3.62 -6.15
C GLN A 15 0.15 2.31 -5.73
N PHE A 16 0.64 1.70 -4.67
CA PHE A 16 0.06 0.49 -4.11
C PHE A 16 -1.40 0.71 -3.70
N LEU A 17 -1.69 1.80 -3.02
CA LEU A 17 -3.04 2.12 -2.57
C LEU A 17 -4.01 2.27 -3.74
N LYS A 18 -3.54 2.82 -4.85
CA LYS A 18 -4.32 2.94 -6.08
C LYS A 18 -4.56 1.57 -6.70
N LEU A 19 -3.51 0.75 -6.78
CA LEU A 19 -3.62 -0.58 -7.35
C LEU A 19 -4.53 -1.49 -6.53
N ALA A 20 -4.55 -1.31 -5.22
CA ALA A 20 -5.40 -2.07 -4.31
C ALA A 20 -6.82 -1.51 -4.18
N ASP A 21 -7.15 -0.48 -4.97
CA ASP A 21 -8.46 0.17 -4.97
C ASP A 21 -8.83 0.86 -3.65
N CYS A 22 -7.85 1.20 -2.84
CA CYS A 22 -8.10 2.00 -1.65
C CYS A 22 -8.36 3.46 -1.99
N ILE A 23 -7.80 3.91 -3.11
CA ILE A 23 -8.01 5.26 -3.66
C ILE A 23 -8.19 5.16 -5.17
N SER A 24 -8.80 6.18 -5.77
CA SER A 24 -9.08 6.18 -7.20
C SER A 24 -7.97 6.84 -8.03
N THR A 25 -7.30 7.84 -7.46
CA THR A 25 -6.24 8.57 -8.15
C THR A 25 -5.03 8.76 -7.25
N GLY A 26 -3.86 8.97 -7.86
CA GLY A 26 -2.64 9.22 -7.10
C GLY A 26 -2.71 10.49 -6.27
N GLY A 27 -3.51 11.48 -6.68
CA GLY A 27 -3.67 12.72 -5.95
C GLY A 27 -4.35 12.55 -4.59
N GLN A 28 -5.06 11.45 -4.39
CA GLN A 28 -5.73 11.18 -3.12
C GLN A 28 -4.81 10.55 -2.08
N ALA A 29 -3.63 10.10 -2.49
CA ALA A 29 -2.73 9.35 -1.61
C ALA A 29 -2.33 10.12 -0.36
N LYS A 30 -2.01 11.39 -0.51
CA LYS A 30 -1.58 12.22 0.62
C LYS A 30 -2.66 12.32 1.69
N SER A 31 -3.87 12.69 1.29
CA SER A 31 -4.99 12.80 2.23
C SER A 31 -5.34 11.46 2.85
N PHE A 32 -5.35 10.41 2.04
CA PHE A 32 -5.66 9.08 2.52
C PHE A 32 -4.67 8.62 3.59
N LEU A 33 -3.38 8.87 3.37
CA LEU A 33 -2.33 8.50 4.31
C LEU A 33 -2.40 9.32 5.62
N GLU A 34 -2.87 10.56 5.54
CA GLU A 34 -3.03 11.39 6.72
C GLU A 34 -4.22 10.96 7.58
N GLU A 35 -5.27 10.44 6.95
CA GLU A 35 -6.53 10.10 7.62
C GLU A 35 -6.68 8.63 7.98
N THR A 36 -5.83 7.76 7.44
CA THR A 36 -5.97 6.31 7.56
C THR A 36 -4.75 5.72 8.22
N LYS A 37 -4.98 4.81 9.16
CA LYS A 37 -3.87 4.10 9.81
C LYS A 37 -3.39 3.00 8.87
N ILE A 38 -2.12 3.06 8.50
CA ILE A 38 -1.49 2.08 7.62
C ILE A 38 -0.20 1.60 8.28
N THR A 39 0.01 0.29 8.26
CA THR A 39 1.27 -0.29 8.70
C THR A 39 1.89 -1.08 7.57
N VAL A 40 3.21 -1.06 7.51
CA VAL A 40 3.99 -1.85 6.57
C VAL A 40 4.86 -2.78 7.39
N ASN A 41 4.63 -4.08 7.26
CA ASN A 41 5.31 -5.09 8.05
C ASN A 41 5.22 -4.81 9.56
N GLY A 42 4.05 -4.30 10.00
CA GLY A 42 3.79 -4.02 11.41
C GLY A 42 4.20 -2.65 11.89
N GLU A 43 4.84 -1.84 11.06
CA GLU A 43 5.29 -0.51 11.45
C GLU A 43 4.43 0.56 10.79
N ALA A 44 4.03 1.57 11.56
CA ALA A 44 3.23 2.67 11.03
C ALA A 44 3.97 3.39 9.92
N GLU A 45 3.28 3.67 8.82
CA GLU A 45 3.85 4.33 7.67
C GLU A 45 2.88 5.34 7.09
N ASN A 46 3.38 6.54 6.78
CA ASN A 46 2.55 7.59 6.17
C ASN A 46 3.22 8.24 4.96
N ARG A 47 4.36 7.73 4.52
CA ARG A 47 5.06 8.28 3.35
C ARG A 47 4.60 7.59 2.09
N ARG A 48 4.02 8.36 1.16
CA ARG A 48 3.55 7.79 -0.11
C ARG A 48 4.68 7.22 -0.98
N GLY A 49 5.91 7.66 -0.74
CA GLY A 49 7.07 7.16 -1.48
C GLY A 49 7.73 5.93 -0.90
N LYS A 50 7.20 5.39 0.19
CA LYS A 50 7.76 4.18 0.80
C LYS A 50 7.77 3.04 -0.20
N LYS A 51 8.93 2.44 -0.43
CA LYS A 51 9.06 1.31 -1.36
C LYS A 51 8.58 0.02 -0.71
N LEU A 52 7.72 -0.69 -1.41
CA LEU A 52 7.16 -1.96 -0.97
C LEU A 52 7.67 -3.06 -1.88
N TYR A 53 8.25 -4.09 -1.28
CA TYR A 53 8.85 -5.20 -2.01
C TYR A 53 8.02 -6.47 -1.91
N HIS A 54 8.41 -7.49 -2.66
CA HIS A 54 7.77 -8.80 -2.62
C HIS A 54 7.64 -9.30 -1.16
N ASP A 55 6.49 -9.87 -0.84
CA ASP A 55 6.14 -10.42 0.48
C ASP A 55 5.90 -9.38 1.57
N TYR A 56 5.96 -8.08 1.26
CA TYR A 56 5.61 -7.06 2.23
C TYR A 56 4.12 -7.15 2.57
N ILE A 57 3.80 -6.99 3.85
CA ILE A 57 2.42 -6.96 4.33
C ILE A 57 2.04 -5.52 4.62
N VAL A 58 0.99 -5.05 3.97
CA VAL A 58 0.48 -3.69 4.17
C VAL A 58 -0.92 -3.80 4.75
N ASP A 59 -1.08 -3.36 5.98
CA ASP A 59 -2.38 -3.38 6.65
C ASP A 59 -2.98 -1.98 6.57
N VAL A 60 -4.13 -1.89 5.92
CA VAL A 60 -4.82 -0.61 5.68
C VAL A 60 -6.14 -0.62 6.46
N GLU A 61 -6.26 0.28 7.41
CA GLU A 61 -7.46 0.41 8.24
C GLU A 61 -8.72 0.52 7.37
N GLY A 62 -9.70 -0.32 7.65
CA GLY A 62 -10.95 -0.34 6.89
C GLY A 62 -10.92 -1.21 5.64
N PHE A 63 -9.74 -1.64 5.20
CA PHE A 63 -9.61 -2.48 4.01
C PHE A 63 -8.98 -3.84 4.30
N GLY A 64 -8.28 -3.94 5.41
CA GLY A 64 -7.65 -5.19 5.83
C GLY A 64 -6.22 -5.31 5.35
N PRO A 65 -5.56 -6.46 5.61
CA PRO A 65 -4.19 -6.68 5.20
C PRO A 65 -4.09 -7.11 3.73
N PHE A 66 -3.05 -6.60 3.09
CA PHE A 66 -2.68 -6.95 1.73
C PHE A 66 -1.26 -7.50 1.73
N LYS A 67 -0.96 -8.36 0.77
CA LYS A 67 0.40 -8.83 0.56
C LYS A 67 0.85 -8.46 -0.84
N VAL A 68 2.03 -7.84 -0.93
CA VAL A 68 2.64 -7.50 -2.22
C VAL A 68 3.32 -8.74 -2.77
N VAL A 69 2.98 -9.11 -4.00
CA VAL A 69 3.58 -10.29 -4.64
C VAL A 69 4.11 -9.90 -6.01
N ARG A 70 5.38 -10.12 -6.22
CA ARG A 70 5.99 -9.91 -7.53
C ARG A 70 5.76 -11.14 -8.40
N SER A 71 5.13 -10.93 -9.54
CA SER A 71 4.83 -12.02 -10.47
C SER A 71 5.92 -12.20 -11.52
#